data_38700357afd4744fddaf3f012d0ddd56
#
_entry.id   38700357afd4744fddaf3f012d0ddd56
#
_cell.length_a   1.000
_cell.length_b   1.000
_cell.length_c   1.000
_cell.angle_alpha   90.00
_cell.angle_beta   90.00
_cell.angle_gamma   90.00
#
_symmetry.space_group_name_H-M   'P 1'
#
loop_
_entity.id
_entity.type
_entity.pdbx_description
1 polymer ?
#
loop_
_entity_poly.entity_id
_entity_poly.type
_entity_poly.pdbx_seq_one_letter_code
_entity_poly.pdbx_strand_id
1 'polypeptide(L)'
;MKPYTRKASVLWLGTRQNGKGAITTPSAVLKQVPYASGSDIRRQGTSPPELIAAAHAGSFSMTLANELGEAGYRPRQIDTTATVTMEDIAAGWTMTQIHLDVIASVPKVAQCDFVDAALRAKANCPISRSLNANISMHATLSQRGATARLLPRRNLSTAGPGIFRKKGLRRNGANN
;
A
#
# COMPACT_ATOMS: atom_id res chain seq x y z
N MET A 1 -19.06 9.34 16.07
CA MET A 1 -17.77 8.63 16.17
C MET A 1 -16.71 9.59 16.67
N LYS A 2 -15.84 9.15 17.61
CA LYS A 2 -14.69 9.96 18.02
C LYS A 2 -13.60 9.90 16.96
N PRO A 3 -12.91 11.02 16.66
CA PRO A 3 -11.78 11.00 15.72
C PRO A 3 -10.65 10.11 16.28
N TYR A 4 -9.96 9.40 15.40
CA TYR A 4 -8.75 8.65 15.76
C TYR A 4 -7.59 9.05 14.88
N THR A 5 -6.38 8.95 15.42
CA THR A 5 -5.15 9.36 14.75
C THR A 5 -4.23 8.17 14.55
N ARG A 6 -3.55 8.11 13.42
CA ARG A 6 -2.45 7.18 13.15
C ARG A 6 -1.23 7.96 12.72
N LYS A 7 -0.05 7.41 13.03
CA LYS A 7 1.24 8.04 12.72
C LYS A 7 2.11 7.07 11.93
N ALA A 8 2.95 7.62 11.10
CA ALA A 8 4.11 6.95 10.51
C ALA A 8 5.26 7.94 10.51
N SER A 9 6.49 7.45 10.54
CA SER A 9 7.69 8.28 10.47
C SER A 9 8.65 7.75 9.43
N VAL A 10 9.33 8.66 8.76
CA VAL A 10 10.37 8.36 7.77
C VAL A 10 11.64 9.11 8.16
N LEU A 11 12.76 8.41 8.20
CA LEU A 11 14.08 9.00 8.18
C LEU A 11 14.56 9.04 6.73
N TRP A 12 14.94 10.20 6.22
CA TRP A 12 15.50 10.38 4.88
C TRP A 12 16.90 10.98 4.96
N LEU A 13 17.84 10.39 4.23
CA LEU A 13 19.23 10.82 4.16
C LEU A 13 19.63 11.05 2.70
N GLY A 14 20.18 12.21 2.38
CA GLY A 14 20.66 12.57 1.05
C GLY A 14 19.63 13.32 0.19
N THR A 15 19.94 13.47 -1.09
CA THR A 15 19.10 14.17 -2.07
C THR A 15 17.96 13.29 -2.54
N ARG A 16 17.02 13.86 -3.31
CA ARG A 16 15.92 13.09 -3.91
C ARG A 16 16.44 11.98 -4.83
N GLN A 17 17.50 12.23 -5.60
CA GLN A 17 18.03 11.27 -6.58
C GLN A 17 18.85 10.15 -5.92
N ASN A 18 19.64 10.50 -4.91
CA ASN A 18 20.62 9.59 -4.31
C ASN A 18 20.33 9.27 -2.83
N GLY A 19 19.21 9.76 -2.33
CA GLY A 19 18.83 9.57 -0.94
C GLY A 19 18.34 8.15 -0.64
N LYS A 20 18.38 7.82 0.63
CA LYS A 20 17.86 6.56 1.19
C LYS A 20 17.04 6.88 2.43
N GLY A 21 15.95 6.17 2.59
CA GLY A 21 15.09 6.34 3.73
C GLY A 21 14.74 5.03 4.40
N ALA A 22 14.10 5.16 5.56
CA ALA A 22 13.51 4.05 6.27
C ALA A 22 12.17 4.48 6.87
N ILE A 23 11.12 3.71 6.64
CA ILE A 23 9.78 3.97 7.16
C ILE A 23 9.50 3.09 8.38
N THR A 24 8.84 3.67 9.36
CA THR A 24 8.42 2.98 10.58
C THR A 24 6.99 3.36 10.95
N THR A 25 6.21 2.37 11.40
CA THR A 25 4.87 2.57 11.97
C THR A 25 4.84 2.12 13.42
N PRO A 26 4.01 2.73 14.30
CA PRO A 26 3.87 2.30 15.71
C PRO A 26 3.41 0.85 15.87
N SER A 27 2.68 0.30 14.88
CA SER A 27 2.29 -1.12 14.86
C SER A 27 3.48 -2.08 14.69
N ALA A 28 4.67 -1.56 14.37
CA ALA A 28 5.89 -2.31 14.06
C ALA A 28 5.78 -3.26 12.84
N VAL A 29 4.67 -3.22 12.10
CA VAL A 29 4.52 -3.95 10.83
C VAL A 29 5.51 -3.41 9.79
N LEU A 30 5.68 -2.08 9.74
CA LEU A 30 6.80 -1.45 9.05
C LEU A 30 7.80 -0.99 10.12
N LYS A 31 8.94 -1.67 10.22
CA LYS A 31 10.01 -1.37 11.17
C LYS A 31 11.29 -1.13 10.40
N GLN A 32 11.66 0.14 10.23
CA GLN A 32 12.84 0.54 9.46
C GLN A 32 12.90 -0.09 8.06
N VAL A 33 11.71 -0.22 7.44
CA VAL A 33 11.62 -0.76 6.08
C VAL A 33 12.30 0.22 5.13
N PRO A 34 13.22 -0.24 4.27
CA PRO A 34 13.84 0.61 3.28
C PRO A 34 12.81 1.35 2.43
N TYR A 35 13.05 2.63 2.19
CA TYR A 35 12.15 3.53 1.50
C TYR A 35 12.94 4.34 0.48
N ALA A 36 12.48 4.35 -0.76
CA ALA A 36 13.16 5.03 -1.85
C ALA A 36 12.19 5.88 -2.67
N SER A 37 12.71 6.93 -3.30
CA SER A 37 11.99 7.68 -4.32
C SER A 37 12.37 7.16 -5.71
N GLY A 38 11.39 7.17 -6.63
CA GLY A 38 11.62 6.88 -8.04
C GLY A 38 11.15 5.50 -8.51
N SER A 39 11.32 5.27 -9.81
CA SER A 39 10.87 4.09 -10.55
C SER A 39 11.83 2.90 -10.50
N ASP A 40 12.88 2.96 -9.71
CA ASP A 40 13.84 1.85 -9.63
C ASP A 40 13.27 0.69 -8.80
N ILE A 41 12.47 -0.11 -9.46
CA ILE A 41 11.81 -1.33 -8.94
C ILE A 41 12.83 -2.36 -8.43
N ARG A 42 14.11 -2.23 -8.80
CA ARG A 42 15.18 -3.16 -8.41
C ARG A 42 15.75 -2.88 -7.02
N ARG A 43 15.43 -1.73 -6.42
CA ARG A 43 15.84 -1.42 -5.05
C ARG A 43 14.95 -2.15 -4.06
N GLN A 44 15.55 -2.84 -3.12
CA GLN A 44 14.83 -3.43 -1.98
C GLN A 44 14.21 -2.30 -1.15
N GLY A 45 12.90 -2.38 -0.94
CA GLY A 45 12.18 -1.41 -0.14
C GLY A 45 10.80 -1.10 -0.67
N THR A 46 10.14 -0.12 -0.09
CA THR A 46 8.85 0.41 -0.51
C THR A 46 8.97 1.85 -1.02
N SER A 47 7.89 2.35 -1.60
CA SER A 47 7.80 3.71 -2.17
C SER A 47 6.45 4.35 -1.82
N PRO A 48 6.34 5.70 -1.93
CA PRO A 48 5.07 6.39 -1.68
C PRO A 48 3.90 5.85 -2.51
N PRO A 49 4.02 5.65 -3.84
CA PRO A 49 2.92 5.12 -4.63
C PRO A 49 2.50 3.71 -4.21
N GLU A 50 3.45 2.84 -3.85
CA GLU A 50 3.17 1.49 -3.39
C GLU A 50 2.41 1.48 -2.05
N LEU A 51 2.78 2.35 -1.13
CA LEU A 51 2.08 2.49 0.15
C LEU A 51 0.66 3.03 -0.02
N ILE A 52 0.46 3.97 -0.96
CA ILE A 52 -0.87 4.47 -1.32
C ILE A 52 -1.70 3.35 -1.96
N ALA A 53 -1.13 2.58 -2.87
CA ALA A 53 -1.80 1.43 -3.48
C ALA A 53 -2.23 0.41 -2.41
N ALA A 54 -1.35 0.05 -1.48
CA ALA A 54 -1.67 -0.87 -0.39
C ALA A 54 -2.78 -0.34 0.53
N ALA A 55 -2.72 0.94 0.90
CA ALA A 55 -3.75 1.57 1.71
C ALA A 55 -5.09 1.62 0.98
N HIS A 56 -5.09 1.93 -0.32
CA HIS A 56 -6.30 2.00 -1.14
C HIS A 56 -6.94 0.63 -1.31
N ALA A 57 -6.16 -0.39 -1.67
CA ALA A 57 -6.66 -1.76 -1.81
C ALA A 57 -7.29 -2.26 -0.51
N GLY A 58 -6.63 -2.05 0.63
CA GLY A 58 -7.16 -2.45 1.94
C GLY A 58 -8.43 -1.70 2.33
N SER A 59 -8.44 -0.37 2.18
CA SER A 59 -9.61 0.46 2.48
C SER A 59 -10.81 0.14 1.60
N PHE A 60 -10.58 -0.07 0.30
CA PHE A 60 -11.63 -0.45 -0.63
C PHE A 60 -12.22 -1.82 -0.28
N SER A 61 -11.39 -2.83 -0.02
CA SER A 61 -11.85 -4.18 0.36
C SER A 61 -12.74 -4.15 1.60
N MET A 62 -12.36 -3.37 2.62
CA MET A 62 -13.16 -3.19 3.84
C MET A 62 -14.49 -2.50 3.54
N THR A 63 -14.48 -1.47 2.69
CA THR A 63 -15.70 -0.73 2.30
C THR A 63 -16.63 -1.64 1.51
N LEU A 64 -16.10 -2.43 0.56
CA LEU A 64 -16.91 -3.39 -0.20
C LEU A 64 -17.51 -4.47 0.70
N ALA A 65 -16.75 -4.96 1.67
CA ALA A 65 -17.27 -5.92 2.64
C ALA A 65 -18.44 -5.34 3.46
N ASN A 66 -18.37 -4.05 3.83
CA ASN A 66 -19.44 -3.35 4.51
C ASN A 66 -20.67 -3.17 3.63
N GLU A 67 -20.51 -2.67 2.40
CA GLU A 67 -21.62 -2.49 1.42
C GLU A 67 -22.35 -3.80 1.13
N LEU A 68 -21.61 -4.89 0.98
CA LEU A 68 -22.19 -6.23 0.81
C LEU A 68 -22.92 -6.69 2.08
N GLY A 69 -22.36 -6.40 3.26
CA GLY A 69 -22.94 -6.73 4.56
C GLY A 69 -24.26 -6.01 4.79
N GLU A 70 -24.34 -4.71 4.47
CA GLU A 70 -25.57 -3.91 4.54
C GLU A 70 -26.65 -4.41 3.58
N ALA A 71 -26.25 -4.95 2.43
CA ALA A 71 -27.16 -5.62 1.48
C ALA A 71 -27.54 -7.07 1.88
N GLY A 72 -27.08 -7.55 3.05
CA GLY A 72 -27.40 -8.88 3.56
C GLY A 72 -26.50 -10.01 3.05
N TYR A 73 -25.45 -9.69 2.30
CA TYR A 73 -24.49 -10.66 1.77
C TYR A 73 -23.27 -10.80 2.68
N ARG A 74 -22.69 -12.00 2.73
CA ARG A 74 -21.46 -12.27 3.48
C ARG A 74 -20.36 -12.71 2.53
N PRO A 75 -19.42 -11.83 2.15
CA PRO A 75 -18.31 -12.22 1.31
C PRO A 75 -17.41 -13.24 2.04
N ARG A 76 -17.01 -14.29 1.33
CA ARG A 76 -15.99 -15.24 1.81
C ARG A 76 -14.59 -14.72 1.61
N GLN A 77 -14.40 -13.99 0.50
CA GLN A 77 -13.10 -13.45 0.12
C GLN A 77 -13.30 -12.23 -0.77
N ILE A 78 -12.45 -11.24 -0.59
CA ILE A 78 -12.29 -10.08 -1.47
C ILE A 78 -10.79 -9.90 -1.68
N ASP A 79 -10.35 -10.05 -2.92
CA ASP A 79 -9.00 -9.75 -3.35
C ASP A 79 -9.04 -8.45 -4.13
N THR A 80 -8.25 -7.47 -3.71
CA THR A 80 -8.15 -6.18 -4.40
C THR A 80 -6.70 -5.87 -4.70
N THR A 81 -6.41 -5.59 -5.95
CA THR A 81 -5.15 -5.02 -6.40
C THR A 81 -5.37 -3.58 -6.81
N ALA A 82 -4.64 -2.65 -6.24
CA ALA A 82 -4.61 -1.26 -6.65
C ALA A 82 -3.33 -0.98 -7.43
N THR A 83 -3.47 -0.44 -8.64
CA THR A 83 -2.37 0.00 -9.50
C THR A 83 -2.36 1.52 -9.56
N VAL A 84 -1.29 2.13 -9.06
CA VAL A 84 -1.09 3.58 -9.07
C VAL A 84 -0.21 3.96 -10.25
N THR A 85 -0.67 4.92 -11.07
CA THR A 85 0.10 5.51 -12.18
C THR A 85 0.62 6.87 -11.78
N MET A 86 1.94 7.05 -11.92
CA MET A 86 2.64 8.30 -11.70
C MET A 86 3.12 8.84 -13.04
N GLU A 87 2.82 10.10 -13.34
CA GLU A 87 3.23 10.78 -14.56
C GLU A 87 3.95 12.09 -14.23
N ASP A 88 4.96 12.43 -15.03
CA ASP A 88 5.61 13.73 -14.97
C ASP A 88 4.88 14.68 -15.89
N ILE A 89 4.08 15.55 -15.31
CA ILE A 89 3.26 16.54 -16.02
C ILE A 89 3.78 17.96 -15.70
N ALA A 90 3.18 18.98 -16.27
CA ALA A 90 3.59 20.37 -16.05
C ALA A 90 3.66 20.78 -14.57
N ALA A 91 2.86 20.15 -13.71
CA ALA A 91 2.89 20.33 -12.25
C ALA A 91 3.95 19.46 -11.54
N GLY A 92 4.75 18.67 -12.28
CA GLY A 92 5.70 17.70 -11.78
C GLY A 92 5.09 16.30 -11.60
N TRP A 93 5.83 15.42 -10.93
CA TRP A 93 5.39 14.04 -10.68
C TRP A 93 4.07 13.99 -9.94
N THR A 94 3.05 13.52 -10.63
CA THR A 94 1.66 13.51 -10.16
C THR A 94 1.06 12.12 -10.28
N MET A 95 0.28 11.73 -9.29
CA MET A 95 -0.55 10.53 -9.37
C MET A 95 -1.79 10.84 -10.19
N THR A 96 -1.84 10.35 -11.42
CA THR A 96 -2.91 10.66 -12.38
C THR A 96 -4.02 9.64 -12.39
N GLN A 97 -3.70 8.37 -12.17
CA GLN A 97 -4.66 7.28 -12.23
C GLN A 97 -4.45 6.26 -11.11
N ILE A 98 -5.56 5.66 -10.68
CA ILE A 98 -5.56 4.46 -9.88
C ILE A 98 -6.55 3.48 -10.49
N HIS A 99 -6.12 2.26 -10.73
CA HIS A 99 -6.98 1.18 -11.16
C HIS A 99 -7.15 0.15 -10.03
N LEU A 100 -8.40 -0.23 -9.76
CA LEU A 100 -8.74 -1.27 -8.79
C LEU A 100 -9.22 -2.52 -9.53
N ASP A 101 -8.44 -3.59 -9.46
CA ASP A 101 -8.86 -4.93 -9.86
C ASP A 101 -9.40 -5.67 -8.65
N VAL A 102 -10.66 -6.10 -8.71
CA VAL A 102 -11.37 -6.71 -7.59
C VAL A 102 -11.90 -8.07 -7.99
N ILE A 103 -11.56 -9.09 -7.24
CA ILE A 103 -12.12 -10.44 -7.37
C ILE A 103 -12.74 -10.81 -6.04
N ALA A 104 -14.05 -11.10 -6.03
CA ALA A 104 -14.75 -11.45 -4.80
C ALA A 104 -15.50 -12.77 -4.92
N SER A 105 -15.50 -13.55 -3.84
CA SER A 105 -16.33 -14.73 -3.66
C SER A 105 -17.41 -14.40 -2.65
N VAL A 106 -18.65 -14.27 -3.12
CA VAL A 106 -19.81 -13.89 -2.30
C VAL A 106 -20.95 -14.89 -2.57
N PRO A 107 -21.30 -15.73 -1.59
CA PRO A 107 -22.37 -16.71 -1.78
C PRO A 107 -23.72 -16.05 -2.03
N LYS A 108 -24.46 -16.58 -2.99
CA LYS A 108 -25.86 -16.22 -3.29
C LYS A 108 -26.07 -14.76 -3.76
N VAL A 109 -25.03 -13.98 -4.01
CA VAL A 109 -25.18 -12.63 -4.55
C VAL A 109 -25.48 -12.69 -6.04
N ALA A 110 -26.42 -11.88 -6.51
CA ALA A 110 -26.61 -11.66 -7.94
C ALA A 110 -25.51 -10.75 -8.51
N GLN A 111 -25.19 -10.90 -9.79
CA GLN A 111 -24.16 -10.11 -10.44
C GLN A 111 -24.45 -8.60 -10.36
N CYS A 112 -25.70 -8.20 -10.55
CA CYS A 112 -26.13 -6.80 -10.44
C CYS A 112 -25.88 -6.24 -9.05
N ASP A 113 -26.30 -6.95 -7.99
CA ASP A 113 -26.14 -6.51 -6.60
C ASP A 113 -24.66 -6.36 -6.21
N PHE A 114 -23.82 -7.26 -6.72
CA PHE A 114 -22.37 -7.17 -6.52
C PHE A 114 -21.78 -5.94 -7.20
N VAL A 115 -22.16 -5.68 -8.46
CA VAL A 115 -21.67 -4.50 -9.19
C VAL A 115 -22.11 -3.22 -8.50
N ASP A 116 -23.37 -3.15 -8.07
CA ASP A 116 -23.89 -1.99 -7.35
C ASP A 116 -23.16 -1.77 -6.01
N ALA A 117 -22.91 -2.83 -5.25
CA ALA A 117 -22.13 -2.76 -4.02
C ALA A 117 -20.68 -2.28 -4.29
N ALA A 118 -20.06 -2.75 -5.37
CA ALA A 118 -18.71 -2.34 -5.75
C ALA A 118 -18.66 -0.86 -6.17
N LEU A 119 -19.67 -0.37 -6.88
CA LEU A 119 -19.77 1.05 -7.25
C LEU A 119 -19.97 1.94 -6.01
N ARG A 120 -20.84 1.54 -5.08
CA ARG A 120 -21.00 2.24 -3.80
C ARG A 120 -19.72 2.22 -2.99
N ALA A 121 -19.04 1.08 -2.92
CA ALA A 121 -17.76 0.97 -2.23
C ALA A 121 -16.70 1.91 -2.82
N LYS A 122 -16.62 2.04 -4.14
CA LYS A 122 -15.72 2.99 -4.80
C LYS A 122 -16.03 4.44 -4.40
N ALA A 123 -17.33 4.81 -4.36
CA ALA A 123 -17.76 6.16 -4.00
C ALA A 123 -17.57 6.46 -2.50
N ASN A 124 -17.76 5.46 -1.64
CA ASN A 124 -17.75 5.62 -0.18
C ASN A 124 -16.38 5.33 0.46
N CYS A 125 -15.43 4.71 -0.27
CA CYS A 125 -14.09 4.42 0.25
C CYS A 125 -13.40 5.72 0.70
N PRO A 126 -12.96 5.82 1.97
CA PRO A 126 -12.32 7.02 2.49
C PRO A 126 -11.05 7.41 1.72
N ILE A 127 -10.27 6.43 1.25
CA ILE A 127 -9.07 6.68 0.46
C ILE A 127 -9.45 7.18 -0.94
N SER A 128 -10.43 6.57 -1.62
CA SER A 128 -10.91 7.08 -2.93
C SER A 128 -11.34 8.54 -2.85
N ARG A 129 -12.06 8.91 -1.78
CA ARG A 129 -12.55 10.28 -1.57
C ARG A 129 -11.46 11.30 -1.24
N SER A 130 -10.31 10.83 -0.76
CA SER A 130 -9.20 11.70 -0.34
C SER A 130 -8.18 11.94 -1.45
N LEU A 131 -8.21 11.15 -2.53
CA LEU A 131 -7.24 11.22 -3.61
C LEU A 131 -7.79 12.01 -4.81
N ASN A 132 -6.98 12.93 -5.31
CA ASN A 132 -7.30 13.68 -6.54
C ASN A 132 -6.68 12.96 -7.76
N ALA A 133 -7.17 11.76 -8.05
CA ALA A 133 -6.74 10.95 -9.18
C ALA A 133 -7.96 10.34 -9.88
N ASN A 134 -7.83 10.00 -11.16
CA ASN A 134 -8.88 9.25 -11.85
C ASN A 134 -8.89 7.81 -11.34
N ILE A 135 -9.99 7.40 -10.71
CA ILE A 135 -10.12 6.05 -10.14
C ILE A 135 -11.04 5.22 -11.02
N SER A 136 -10.46 4.23 -11.69
CA SER A 136 -11.18 3.19 -12.44
C SER A 136 -11.26 1.88 -11.65
N MET A 137 -12.18 1.00 -12.02
CA MET A 137 -12.36 -0.27 -11.33
C MET A 137 -12.86 -1.34 -12.29
N HIS A 138 -12.33 -2.54 -12.15
CA HIS A 138 -12.87 -3.77 -12.71
C HIS A 138 -13.19 -4.72 -11.56
N ALA A 139 -14.45 -5.14 -11.43
CA ALA A 139 -14.93 -5.99 -10.34
C ALA A 139 -15.56 -7.27 -10.89
N THR A 140 -15.08 -8.41 -10.42
CA THR A 140 -15.49 -9.75 -10.89
C THR A 140 -15.93 -10.62 -9.72
N LEU A 141 -17.09 -11.31 -9.89
CA LEU A 141 -17.51 -12.40 -9.02
C LEU A 141 -16.79 -13.70 -9.40
N SER A 142 -16.09 -14.29 -8.45
CA SER A 142 -15.55 -15.63 -8.58
C SER A 142 -16.60 -16.66 -8.14
N GLN A 143 -16.97 -17.57 -9.03
CA GLN A 143 -17.85 -18.70 -8.72
C GLN A 143 -17.14 -19.82 -7.95
N ARG A 144 -15.82 -19.83 -7.96
CA ARG A 144 -14.99 -20.76 -7.17
C ARG A 144 -14.46 -20.00 -5.95
N GLY A 145 -14.55 -20.61 -4.76
CA GLY A 145 -13.80 -20.12 -3.62
C GLY A 145 -12.35 -19.92 -4.09
N ALA A 146 -11.95 -18.67 -4.29
CA ALA A 146 -10.58 -18.38 -4.70
C ALA A 146 -9.68 -18.96 -3.62
N THR A 147 -8.87 -19.94 -3.97
CA THR A 147 -7.74 -20.34 -3.15
C THR A 147 -6.90 -19.09 -3.02
N ALA A 148 -6.88 -18.50 -1.83
CA ALA A 148 -6.07 -17.35 -1.54
C ALA A 148 -4.65 -17.63 -2.05
N ARG A 149 -4.24 -16.97 -3.13
CA ARG A 149 -2.83 -16.78 -3.38
C ARG A 149 -2.34 -15.82 -2.32
N LEU A 150 -2.20 -16.34 -1.09
CA LEU A 150 -1.28 -15.75 -0.15
C LEU A 150 0.04 -15.67 -0.92
N LEU A 151 0.46 -14.45 -1.23
CA LEU A 151 1.81 -14.22 -1.72
C LEU A 151 2.73 -15.05 -0.83
N PRO A 152 3.66 -15.85 -1.40
CA PRO A 152 4.52 -16.69 -0.60
C PRO A 152 5.13 -15.78 0.45
N ARG A 153 5.01 -16.17 1.71
CA ARG A 153 5.75 -15.54 2.82
C ARG A 153 7.21 -15.62 2.39
N ARG A 154 7.74 -14.54 1.83
CA ARG A 154 9.18 -14.40 1.76
C ARG A 154 9.62 -14.51 3.19
N ASN A 155 10.28 -15.61 3.50
CA ASN A 155 10.99 -15.77 4.75
C ASN A 155 11.85 -14.52 4.90
N LEU A 156 11.45 -13.64 5.80
CA LEU A 156 12.32 -12.65 6.40
C LEU A 156 13.29 -13.42 7.30
N SER A 157 14.10 -14.29 6.65
CA SER A 157 15.27 -14.87 7.24
C SER A 157 16.22 -13.73 7.53
N THR A 158 16.23 -13.35 8.81
CA THR A 158 17.39 -12.87 9.56
C THR A 158 18.51 -12.25 8.73
N ALA A 159 18.31 -11.06 8.19
CA ALA A 159 19.41 -10.15 8.03
C ALA A 159 19.62 -9.51 9.41
N GLY A 160 20.57 -10.04 10.17
CA GLY A 160 21.01 -9.51 11.43
C GLY A 160 21.40 -8.05 11.33
N PRO A 161 21.48 -7.31 12.46
CA PRO A 161 21.78 -5.90 12.46
C PRO A 161 23.21 -5.69 11.93
N GLY A 162 23.32 -5.42 10.63
CA GLY A 162 24.57 -5.06 9.96
C GLY A 162 24.99 -3.66 10.36
N ILE A 163 25.65 -3.59 11.48
CA ILE A 163 26.89 -2.87 11.74
C ILE A 163 26.97 -1.47 11.11
N PHE A 164 26.47 -0.47 11.82
CA PHE A 164 27.11 0.84 11.79
C PHE A 164 28.41 0.77 12.61
N ARG A 165 29.48 0.33 11.98
CA ARG A 165 30.83 0.40 12.54
C ARG A 165 31.24 1.86 12.53
N LYS A 166 31.23 2.53 13.70
CA LYS A 166 31.90 3.82 13.91
C LYS A 166 33.36 3.64 13.55
N LYS A 167 33.82 4.26 12.45
CA LYS A 167 35.24 4.46 12.19
C LYS A 167 35.77 5.41 13.28
N GLY A 168 36.56 4.86 14.17
CA GLY A 168 37.26 5.62 15.19
C GLY A 168 38.22 6.64 14.56
N LEU A 169 38.09 7.88 14.98
CA LEU A 169 39.05 8.92 14.72
C LEU A 169 40.38 8.53 15.40
N ARG A 170 41.35 8.15 14.59
CA ARG A 170 42.74 8.06 15.10
C ARG A 170 43.24 9.47 15.33
N ARG A 171 43.44 9.83 16.58
CA ARG A 171 44.30 10.96 16.97
C ARG A 171 45.74 10.59 16.66
N ASN A 172 46.34 11.24 15.67
CA ASN A 172 47.78 11.26 15.51
C ASN A 172 48.34 12.27 16.52
N GLY A 173 49.00 11.76 17.54
CA GLY A 173 49.91 12.52 18.36
C GLY A 173 51.16 12.80 17.53
N ALA A 174 51.50 14.02 17.33
CA ALA A 174 52.83 14.45 16.88
C ALA A 174 53.63 14.82 18.12
N ASN A 175 54.68 14.07 18.34
CA ASN A 175 55.83 14.52 19.13
C ASN A 175 56.86 15.14 18.17
N ASN A 176 57.43 16.22 18.68
CA ASN A 176 58.58 17.03 18.29
C ASN A 176 58.30 18.20 17.40
#